data_15ee61dbb4af20c6e6e6a1563cd180af
#
_entry.id   15ee61dbb4af20c6e6e6a1563cd180af
#
_cell.length_a   1.000
_cell.length_b   1.000
_cell.length_c   1.000
_cell.angle_alpha   90.00
_cell.angle_beta   90.00
_cell.angle_gamma   90.00
#
_symmetry.space_group_name_H-M   'P 1'
#
loop_
_entity.id
_entity.type
_entity.pdbx_description
1 polymer ?
#
loop_
_entity_poly.entity_id
_entity_poly.type
_entity_poly.pdbx_seq_one_letter_code
_entity_poly.pdbx_strand_id
1 'polypeptide(L)'
;MKADSRRAHPKPKIELHAHPVDGALTLEEHLKSVVIESSGRKGEVFIPHPFSFIMMKLFALRDRINDSEKDYGRHHALDIYTVVAMMTAREWEESLSLSGKHKNDSKAKEAAGIVDEMFKDALSLGVIRLKESKYYKADFQLNDFLKALKDLFNIACK
;
A
#
# COMPACT_ATOMS: atom_id res chain seq x y z
N MET A 1 20.63 15.52 -8.17
CA MET A 1 20.55 14.18 -8.80
C MET A 1 19.07 13.80 -8.85
N LYS A 2 18.46 13.71 -10.02
CA LYS A 2 17.08 13.24 -10.15
C LYS A 2 17.07 11.74 -9.86
N ALA A 3 16.26 11.32 -8.90
CA ALA A 3 16.01 9.91 -8.63
C ALA A 3 15.55 9.24 -9.92
N ASP A 4 16.28 8.22 -10.34
CA ASP A 4 15.98 7.43 -11.52
C ASP A 4 14.69 6.64 -11.23
N SER A 5 13.57 7.12 -11.77
CA SER A 5 12.33 6.35 -11.71
C SER A 5 12.55 5.12 -12.58
N ARG A 6 12.69 3.95 -11.97
CA ARG A 6 12.77 2.67 -12.69
C ARG A 6 11.46 2.47 -13.47
N ARG A 7 11.43 2.98 -14.69
CA ARG A 7 10.33 2.78 -15.61
C ARG A 7 10.53 1.42 -16.28
N ALA A 8 9.62 0.49 -16.04
CA ALA A 8 9.55 -0.68 -16.91
C ALA A 8 9.12 -0.21 -18.30
N HIS A 9 10.00 -0.36 -19.30
CA HIS A 9 9.68 -0.11 -20.69
C HIS A 9 9.29 -1.44 -21.34
N PRO A 10 8.01 -1.68 -21.62
CA PRO A 10 7.60 -2.88 -22.35
C PRO A 10 8.17 -2.86 -23.76
N LYS A 11 8.58 -4.00 -24.25
CA LYS A 11 9.02 -4.14 -25.65
C LYS A 11 7.87 -3.76 -26.60
N PRO A 12 8.13 -3.06 -27.73
CA PRO A 12 7.09 -2.43 -28.56
C PRO A 12 6.07 -3.36 -29.24
N LYS A 13 6.13 -4.67 -29.01
CA LYS A 13 5.22 -5.64 -29.62
C LYS A 13 4.19 -6.26 -28.66
N ILE A 14 4.17 -5.81 -27.41
CA ILE A 14 3.21 -6.30 -26.39
C ILE A 14 2.46 -5.07 -25.89
N GLU A 15 1.15 -5.07 -25.98
CA GLU A 15 0.28 -4.01 -25.42
C GLU A 15 0.27 -4.07 -23.88
N LEU A 16 1.46 -4.00 -23.28
CA LEU A 16 1.63 -3.90 -21.85
C LEU A 16 1.77 -2.42 -21.50
N HIS A 17 0.72 -1.87 -20.90
CA HIS A 17 0.78 -0.54 -20.32
C HIS A 17 1.47 -0.60 -18.96
N ALA A 18 2.70 -0.07 -18.87
CA ALA A 18 3.37 0.11 -17.60
C ALA A 18 3.07 1.52 -17.08
N HIS A 19 2.48 1.60 -15.89
CA HIS A 19 2.32 2.86 -15.18
C HIS A 19 3.53 3.08 -14.26
N PRO A 20 4.08 4.32 -14.19
CA PRO A 20 5.06 4.65 -13.17
C PRO A 20 4.42 4.47 -11.79
N VAL A 21 5.08 3.74 -10.90
CA VAL A 21 4.60 3.52 -9.54
C VAL A 21 5.52 4.26 -8.57
N ASP A 22 5.01 5.31 -7.96
CA ASP A 22 5.64 5.91 -6.80
C ASP A 22 5.45 5.01 -5.57
N GLY A 23 6.43 5.00 -4.68
CA GLY A 23 6.35 4.19 -3.46
C GLY A 23 6.82 2.73 -3.59
N ALA A 24 7.45 2.36 -4.72
CA ALA A 24 8.02 1.02 -4.91
C ALA A 24 9.37 0.79 -4.19
N LEU A 25 9.65 1.56 -3.14
CA LEU A 25 10.92 1.59 -2.43
C LEU A 25 11.43 0.20 -2.00
N THR A 26 10.52 -0.64 -1.52
CA THR A 26 10.84 -1.96 -0.95
C THR A 26 10.27 -3.10 -1.80
N LEU A 27 9.93 -2.84 -3.06
CA LEU A 27 9.18 -3.79 -3.90
C LEU A 27 9.92 -5.12 -4.09
N GLU A 28 11.25 -5.09 -4.17
CA GLU A 28 12.09 -6.27 -4.37
C GLU A 28 12.51 -6.93 -3.04
N GLU A 29 12.17 -6.33 -1.90
CA GLU A 29 12.50 -6.86 -0.58
C GLU A 29 11.40 -7.81 -0.10
N HIS A 30 11.78 -8.99 0.38
CA HIS A 30 10.85 -9.98 0.95
C HIS A 30 9.70 -10.38 0.00
N LEU A 31 9.96 -10.49 -1.31
CA LEU A 31 8.99 -11.03 -2.25
C LEU A 31 8.56 -12.44 -1.84
N LYS A 32 7.25 -12.68 -1.85
CA LYS A 32 6.66 -13.99 -1.60
C LYS A 32 6.35 -14.67 -2.93
N SER A 33 7.00 -15.80 -3.19
CA SER A 33 6.64 -16.64 -4.33
C SER A 33 5.33 -17.40 -4.07
N VAL A 34 4.42 -17.34 -5.04
CA VAL A 34 3.15 -18.09 -5.04
C VAL A 34 3.00 -18.82 -6.34
N VAL A 35 2.77 -20.12 -6.25
CA VAL A 35 2.47 -20.95 -7.43
C VAL A 35 0.98 -20.88 -7.71
N ILE A 36 0.63 -20.43 -8.91
CA ILE A 36 -0.74 -20.43 -9.41
C ILE A 36 -0.89 -21.60 -10.37
N GLU A 37 -1.91 -22.42 -10.14
CA GLU A 37 -2.27 -23.53 -11.02
C GLU A 37 -3.67 -23.28 -11.61
N SER A 38 -3.76 -23.27 -12.94
CA SER A 38 -5.03 -23.14 -13.65
C SER A 38 -5.00 -23.98 -14.92
N SER A 39 -6.03 -24.78 -15.13
CA SER A 39 -6.21 -25.62 -16.35
C SER A 39 -4.97 -26.46 -16.70
N GLY A 40 -4.33 -27.04 -15.67
CA GLY A 40 -3.14 -27.91 -15.86
C GLY A 40 -1.84 -27.16 -16.16
N ARG A 41 -1.86 -25.81 -16.11
CA ARG A 41 -0.67 -24.97 -16.23
C ARG A 41 -0.29 -24.42 -14.86
N LYS A 42 1.02 -24.48 -14.57
CA LYS A 42 1.58 -23.89 -13.35
C LYS A 42 2.40 -22.65 -13.72
N GLY A 43 2.22 -21.59 -12.96
CA GLY A 43 3.02 -20.36 -13.08
C GLY A 43 3.45 -19.89 -11.70
N GLU A 44 4.65 -19.37 -11.58
CA GLU A 44 5.14 -18.72 -10.38
C GLU A 44 4.93 -17.21 -10.50
N VAL A 45 4.36 -16.59 -9.47
CA VAL A 45 4.21 -15.13 -9.36
C VAL A 45 4.83 -14.67 -8.06
N PHE A 46 5.40 -13.48 -8.10
CA PHE A 46 5.97 -12.85 -6.92
C PHE A 46 5.02 -11.76 -6.40
N ILE A 47 4.63 -11.90 -5.15
CA ILE A 47 3.75 -10.95 -4.47
C ILE A 47 4.62 -10.06 -3.58
N PRO A 48 4.46 -8.72 -3.65
CA PRO A 48 5.19 -7.82 -2.77
C PRO A 48 4.82 -8.05 -1.31
N HIS A 49 5.78 -7.76 -0.43
CA HIS A 49 5.54 -7.78 1.01
C HIS A 49 4.41 -6.79 1.39
N PRO A 50 3.59 -7.07 2.42
CA PRO A 50 2.51 -6.19 2.87
C PRO A 50 2.92 -4.74 3.05
N PHE A 51 4.07 -4.46 3.65
CA PHE A 51 4.61 -3.10 3.79
C PHE A 51 4.78 -2.39 2.44
N SER A 52 5.41 -3.07 1.46
CA SER A 52 5.61 -2.53 0.11
C SER A 52 4.29 -2.28 -0.60
N PHE A 53 3.33 -3.19 -0.42
CA PHE A 53 2.00 -3.04 -0.99
C PHE A 53 1.27 -1.83 -0.39
N ILE A 54 1.29 -1.67 0.95
CA ILE A 54 0.69 -0.51 1.64
C ILE A 54 1.34 0.79 1.15
N MET A 55 2.68 0.83 1.04
CA MET A 55 3.38 1.99 0.49
C MET A 55 2.81 2.40 -0.87
N MET A 56 2.75 1.48 -1.83
CA MET A 56 2.22 1.75 -3.17
C MET A 56 0.75 2.21 -3.13
N LYS A 57 -0.07 1.63 -2.25
CA LYS A 57 -1.49 1.98 -2.14
C LYS A 57 -1.72 3.35 -1.50
N LEU A 58 -0.85 3.78 -0.58
CA LEU A 58 -0.88 5.14 -0.01
C LEU A 58 -0.65 6.20 -1.09
N PHE A 59 0.38 6.04 -1.92
CA PHE A 59 0.63 6.96 -3.04
C PHE A 59 -0.52 6.95 -4.04
N ALA A 60 -1.01 5.77 -4.41
CA ALA A 60 -2.14 5.65 -5.33
C ALA A 60 -3.44 6.26 -4.77
N LEU A 61 -3.67 6.16 -3.45
CA LEU A 61 -4.80 6.80 -2.79
C LEU A 61 -4.68 8.33 -2.87
N ARG A 62 -3.53 8.88 -2.47
CA ARG A 62 -3.27 10.33 -2.53
C ARG A 62 -3.53 10.88 -3.93
N ASP A 63 -3.02 10.22 -4.94
CA ASP A 63 -3.12 10.68 -6.33
C ASP A 63 -4.56 10.62 -6.88
N ARG A 64 -5.45 9.85 -6.24
CA ARG A 64 -6.82 9.60 -6.73
C ARG A 64 -7.93 10.06 -5.79
N ILE A 65 -7.57 10.55 -4.61
CA ILE A 65 -8.56 10.84 -3.55
C ILE A 65 -9.60 11.90 -3.93
N ASN A 66 -9.29 12.77 -4.89
CA ASN A 66 -10.17 13.80 -5.41
C ASN A 66 -10.63 13.53 -6.85
N ASP A 67 -10.28 12.38 -7.44
CA ASP A 67 -10.61 12.02 -8.82
C ASP A 67 -11.85 11.13 -8.86
N SER A 68 -12.98 11.71 -9.30
CA SER A 68 -14.25 11.00 -9.42
C SER A 68 -14.22 9.89 -10.48
N GLU A 69 -13.44 10.04 -11.55
CA GLU A 69 -13.28 9.02 -12.59
C GLU A 69 -12.50 7.80 -12.07
N LYS A 70 -11.71 7.99 -11.04
CA LYS A 70 -10.94 6.94 -10.35
C LYS A 70 -11.60 6.51 -9.03
N ASP A 71 -12.91 6.66 -8.91
CA ASP A 71 -13.70 6.27 -7.73
C ASP A 71 -13.17 6.87 -6.43
N TYR A 72 -12.61 8.08 -6.50
CA TYR A 72 -12.01 8.78 -5.35
C TYR A 72 -11.00 7.95 -4.57
N GLY A 73 -10.38 6.96 -5.19
CA GLY A 73 -9.41 6.07 -4.55
C GLY A 73 -9.98 5.11 -3.49
N ARG A 74 -11.32 4.91 -3.41
CA ARG A 74 -11.98 4.07 -2.39
C ARG A 74 -11.40 2.66 -2.31
N HIS A 75 -11.11 2.05 -3.46
CA HIS A 75 -10.49 0.72 -3.51
C HIS A 75 -9.08 0.70 -2.91
N HIS A 76 -8.29 1.78 -3.05
CA HIS A 76 -6.97 1.85 -2.43
C HIS A 76 -7.06 1.97 -0.92
N ALA A 77 -8.01 2.77 -0.40
CA ALA A 77 -8.27 2.85 1.03
C ALA A 77 -8.71 1.49 1.60
N LEU A 78 -9.58 0.76 0.88
CA LEU A 78 -10.00 -0.59 1.24
C LEU A 78 -8.84 -1.58 1.21
N ASP A 79 -7.98 -1.53 0.19
CA ASP A 79 -6.82 -2.41 0.09
C ASP A 79 -5.86 -2.23 1.26
N ILE A 80 -5.58 -0.98 1.67
CA ILE A 80 -4.74 -0.67 2.84
C ILE A 80 -5.35 -1.29 4.09
N TYR A 81 -6.64 -1.03 4.34
CA TYR A 81 -7.36 -1.59 5.49
C TYR A 81 -7.31 -3.11 5.51
N THR A 82 -7.61 -3.75 4.38
CA THR A 82 -7.65 -5.21 4.26
C THR A 82 -6.28 -5.83 4.53
N VAL A 83 -5.22 -5.28 3.94
CA VAL A 83 -3.87 -5.82 4.14
C VAL A 83 -3.44 -5.68 5.60
N VAL A 84 -3.66 -4.52 6.24
CA VAL A 84 -3.35 -4.33 7.66
C VAL A 84 -4.12 -5.33 8.52
N ALA A 85 -5.41 -5.53 8.26
CA ALA A 85 -6.26 -6.46 9.02
C ALA A 85 -5.87 -7.93 8.85
N MET A 86 -5.29 -8.30 7.70
CA MET A 86 -4.96 -9.68 7.35
C MET A 86 -3.49 -10.06 7.61
N MET A 87 -2.64 -9.11 7.99
CA MET A 87 -1.23 -9.40 8.29
C MET A 87 -1.12 -10.45 9.39
N THR A 88 -0.30 -11.46 9.14
CA THR A 88 0.13 -12.39 10.19
C THR A 88 1.10 -11.69 11.14
N ALA A 89 1.28 -12.23 12.36
CA ALA A 89 2.25 -11.70 13.33
C ALA A 89 3.66 -11.58 12.72
N ARG A 90 4.09 -12.57 11.93
CA ARG A 90 5.39 -12.55 11.25
C ARG A 90 5.48 -11.43 10.22
N GLU A 91 4.48 -11.27 9.36
CA GLU A 91 4.44 -10.19 8.36
C GLU A 91 4.41 -8.82 9.03
N TRP A 92 3.78 -8.71 10.20
CA TRP A 92 3.79 -7.49 10.99
C TRP A 92 5.20 -7.14 11.50
N GLU A 93 5.92 -8.10 12.09
CA GLU A 93 7.29 -7.91 12.56
C GLU A 93 8.25 -7.56 11.40
N GLU A 94 8.14 -8.26 10.28
CA GLU A 94 8.90 -7.98 9.06
C GLU A 94 8.58 -6.58 8.53
N SER A 95 7.32 -6.15 8.56
CA SER A 95 6.88 -4.80 8.15
C SER A 95 7.47 -3.71 9.03
N LEU A 96 7.49 -3.89 10.35
CA LEU A 96 8.12 -2.96 11.29
C LEU A 96 9.64 -2.87 11.05
N SER A 97 10.29 -3.99 10.76
CA SER A 97 11.72 -4.04 10.42
C SER A 97 12.02 -3.25 9.15
N LEU A 98 11.23 -3.46 8.08
CA LEU A 98 11.35 -2.71 6.82
C LEU A 98 11.13 -1.21 7.02
N SER A 99 10.08 -0.84 7.75
CA SER A 99 9.81 0.55 8.11
C SER A 99 10.99 1.20 8.84
N GLY A 100 11.53 0.51 9.85
CA GLY A 100 12.69 0.97 10.60
C GLY A 100 13.94 1.13 9.73
N LYS A 101 14.20 0.17 8.84
CA LYS A 101 15.32 0.19 7.89
C LYS A 101 15.26 1.41 6.95
N HIS A 102 14.06 1.73 6.47
CA HIS A 102 13.83 2.78 5.47
C HIS A 102 13.33 4.11 6.05
N LYS A 103 13.26 4.28 7.36
CA LYS A 103 12.70 5.49 8.04
C LYS A 103 13.30 6.82 7.59
N ASN A 104 14.54 6.82 7.11
CA ASN A 104 15.25 8.01 6.65
C ASN A 104 15.06 8.29 5.16
N ASP A 105 14.50 7.35 4.40
CA ASP A 105 14.22 7.51 2.98
C ASP A 105 13.11 8.56 2.75
N SER A 106 13.27 9.33 1.69
CA SER A 106 12.31 10.41 1.34
C SER A 106 10.92 9.86 1.04
N LYS A 107 10.82 8.69 0.38
CA LYS A 107 9.53 8.08 0.04
C LYS A 107 8.84 7.48 1.28
N ALA A 108 9.60 6.91 2.21
CA ALA A 108 9.05 6.46 3.48
C ALA A 108 8.49 7.62 4.31
N LYS A 109 9.21 8.75 4.36
CA LYS A 109 8.73 9.97 5.02
C LYS A 109 7.50 10.56 4.34
N GLU A 110 7.46 10.56 3.02
CA GLU A 110 6.31 11.01 2.23
C GLU A 110 5.08 10.11 2.52
N ALA A 111 5.25 8.78 2.57
CA ALA A 111 4.19 7.86 2.94
C ALA A 111 3.69 8.08 4.37
N ALA A 112 4.59 8.32 5.33
CA ALA A 112 4.21 8.70 6.70
C ALA A 112 3.37 9.98 6.72
N GLY A 113 3.72 10.99 5.91
CA GLY A 113 2.93 12.21 5.75
C GLY A 113 1.53 11.93 5.20
N ILE A 114 1.40 11.02 4.22
CA ILE A 114 0.09 10.60 3.68
C ILE A 114 -0.75 9.92 4.78
N VAL A 115 -0.14 9.08 5.61
CA VAL A 115 -0.85 8.44 6.75
C VAL A 115 -1.31 9.48 7.76
N ASP A 116 -0.45 10.44 8.13
CA ASP A 116 -0.81 11.50 9.09
C ASP A 116 -1.92 12.41 8.57
N GLU A 117 -1.97 12.67 7.27
CA GLU A 117 -3.02 13.49 6.65
C GLU A 117 -4.33 12.70 6.47
N MET A 118 -4.26 11.49 5.90
CA MET A 118 -5.44 10.77 5.41
C MET A 118 -6.02 9.77 6.39
N PHE A 119 -5.27 9.36 7.41
CA PHE A 119 -5.66 8.38 8.41
C PHE A 119 -5.39 8.85 9.84
N LYS A 120 -5.41 10.16 10.06
CA LYS A 120 -5.19 10.76 11.37
C LYS A 120 -6.23 10.31 12.40
N ASP A 121 -7.49 10.33 12.02
CA ASP A 121 -8.65 10.04 12.86
C ASP A 121 -9.83 9.52 12.02
N ALA A 122 -10.96 9.25 12.69
CA ALA A 122 -12.17 8.72 12.07
C ALA A 122 -12.86 9.67 11.06
N LEU A 123 -12.48 10.95 11.03
CA LEU A 123 -13.03 11.98 10.15
C LEU A 123 -12.09 12.33 9.01
N SER A 124 -10.89 11.75 8.99
CA SER A 124 -9.90 11.97 7.94
C SER A 124 -10.38 11.43 6.59
N LEU A 125 -9.98 12.08 5.50
CA LEU A 125 -10.54 11.82 4.17
C LEU A 125 -10.30 10.37 3.72
N GLY A 126 -9.14 9.78 4.00
CA GLY A 126 -8.86 8.38 3.68
C GLY A 126 -9.81 7.41 4.39
N VAL A 127 -10.19 7.72 5.66
CA VAL A 127 -11.17 6.93 6.42
C VAL A 127 -12.59 7.11 5.85
N ILE A 128 -12.94 8.32 5.42
CA ILE A 128 -14.22 8.57 4.74
C ILE A 128 -14.27 7.73 3.46
N ARG A 129 -13.23 7.75 2.63
CA ARG A 129 -13.16 6.96 1.40
C ARG A 129 -13.23 5.45 1.66
N LEU A 130 -12.60 4.99 2.74
CA LEU A 130 -12.72 3.60 3.18
C LEU A 130 -14.18 3.23 3.49
N LYS A 131 -14.86 4.04 4.31
CA LYS A 131 -16.26 3.80 4.71
C LYS A 131 -17.25 3.90 3.55
N GLU A 132 -16.96 4.71 2.54
CA GLU A 132 -17.75 4.83 1.32
C GLU A 132 -17.60 3.62 0.37
N SER A 133 -16.60 2.76 0.59
CA SER A 133 -16.44 1.56 -0.22
C SER A 133 -17.57 0.57 0.07
N LYS A 134 -18.26 0.10 -0.98
CA LYS A 134 -19.34 -0.90 -0.86
C LYS A 134 -18.89 -2.25 -0.29
N TYR A 135 -17.60 -2.50 -0.28
CA TYR A 135 -17.00 -3.73 0.24
C TYR A 135 -16.45 -3.56 1.67
N TYR A 136 -16.50 -2.35 2.23
CA TYR A 136 -16.05 -2.12 3.59
C TYR A 136 -16.97 -2.87 4.56
N LYS A 137 -16.34 -3.68 5.40
CA LYS A 137 -16.99 -4.32 6.56
C LYS A 137 -16.21 -3.93 7.80
N ALA A 138 -16.91 -3.56 8.86
CA ALA A 138 -16.28 -3.15 10.10
C ALA A 138 -15.81 -4.36 10.95
N ASP A 139 -15.21 -5.35 10.29
CA ASP A 139 -14.75 -6.59 10.93
C ASP A 139 -13.47 -6.38 11.75
N PHE A 140 -12.68 -5.38 11.38
CA PHE A 140 -11.52 -4.92 12.13
C PHE A 140 -11.79 -3.54 12.72
N GLN A 141 -11.54 -3.37 14.01
CA GLN A 141 -11.84 -2.12 14.70
C GLN A 141 -11.07 -0.95 14.07
N LEU A 142 -11.79 0.11 13.71
CA LEU A 142 -11.20 1.27 13.04
C LEU A 142 -10.04 1.89 13.84
N ASN A 143 -10.19 1.96 15.18
CA ASN A 143 -9.14 2.53 16.03
C ASN A 143 -7.88 1.67 16.02
N ASP A 144 -8.03 0.35 15.99
CA ASP A 144 -6.90 -0.59 15.93
C ASP A 144 -6.21 -0.50 14.57
N PHE A 145 -6.97 -0.37 13.49
CA PHE A 145 -6.44 -0.10 12.16
C PHE A 145 -5.63 1.20 12.10
N LEU A 146 -6.18 2.31 12.61
CA LEU A 146 -5.51 3.60 12.62
C LEU A 146 -4.23 3.56 13.46
N LYS A 147 -4.27 2.89 14.61
CA LYS A 147 -3.10 2.69 15.46
C LYS A 147 -2.04 1.86 14.73
N ALA A 148 -2.41 0.71 14.19
CA ALA A 148 -1.50 -0.17 13.47
C ALA A 148 -0.82 0.56 12.30
N LEU A 149 -1.59 1.32 11.51
CA LEU A 149 -1.04 2.06 10.39
C LEU A 149 -0.05 3.14 10.85
N LYS A 150 -0.34 3.85 11.94
CA LYS A 150 0.58 4.84 12.55
C LYS A 150 1.86 4.18 13.09
N ASP A 151 1.72 3.07 13.79
CA ASP A 151 2.85 2.30 14.33
C ASP A 151 3.77 1.84 13.18
N LEU A 152 3.17 1.37 12.07
CA LEU A 152 3.91 0.93 10.89
C LEU A 152 4.76 2.04 10.26
N PHE A 153 4.32 3.29 10.32
CA PHE A 153 5.04 4.44 9.75
C PHE A 153 5.72 5.31 10.82
N ASN A 154 5.86 4.81 12.05
CA ASN A 154 6.52 5.49 13.18
C ASN A 154 5.94 6.89 13.49
N ILE A 155 4.63 7.06 13.34
CA ILE A 155 3.91 8.29 13.65
C ILE A 155 3.49 8.26 15.11
N ALA A 156 3.97 9.22 15.90
CA ALA A 156 3.59 9.33 17.30
C ALA A 156 2.08 9.58 17.44
N CYS A 157 1.38 8.74 18.20
CA CYS A 157 0.00 9.03 18.63
C CYS A 157 0.02 10.26 19.56
N LYS A 158 -0.57 11.37 19.12
CA LYS A 158 -0.78 12.57 19.94
C LYS A 158 -2.06 12.45 20.74
#